data_54e6f1346e542f99b9d369e095c098c6
#
_entry.id   54e6f1346e542f99b9d369e095c098c6
#
_cell.length_a   1.000
_cell.length_b   1.000
_cell.length_c   1.000
_cell.angle_alpha   90.00
_cell.angle_beta   90.00
_cell.angle_gamma   90.00
#
_symmetry.space_group_name_H-M   'P 1'
#
loop_
_entity.id
_entity.type
_entity.pdbx_description
1 polymer ?
#
loop_
_entity_poly.entity_id
_entity_poly.type
_entity_poly.pdbx_seq_one_letter_code
_entity_poly.pdbx_strand_id
1 'polypeptide(L)'
;MSEESTRSPLTFYEAVGGEETFTRLVHRFYEEVAADPVLRAVYPAQDLGPAEEHLRLFLMQYWGGPTTYNELRGHPRLRMRHVRFHIGETERDLWLTHMRTALDSVELDPALDAQLWDYLVMAAHSLVNVVPENTPGPSGRGDLGITPT
;
A
#
# COMPACT_ATOMS: atom_id res chain seq x y z
N MET A 1 22.22 -31.94 3.21
CA MET A 1 22.34 -31.62 3.18
C MET A 1 22.44 -30.75 3.23
N SER A 2 22.31 -30.38 3.06
CA SER A 2 22.65 -29.69 3.24
C SER A 2 22.60 -28.49 2.59
N GLU A 3 22.37 -28.38 1.45
CA GLU A 3 22.18 -27.27 0.89
C GLU A 3 21.21 -26.54 1.57
N GLU A 4 20.20 -27.07 2.07
CA GLU A 4 19.28 -26.36 2.76
C GLU A 4 19.81 -25.67 3.90
N SER A 5 20.69 -26.20 4.63
CA SER A 5 21.16 -25.53 5.83
C SER A 5 21.95 -24.31 5.50
N THR A 6 22.46 -24.16 4.29
CA THR A 6 23.20 -22.98 3.97
C THR A 6 22.36 -21.95 3.24
N ARG A 7 21.08 -22.28 2.98
CA ARG A 7 20.29 -21.39 2.21
C ARG A 7 19.68 -20.33 3.08
N SER A 8 19.60 -19.10 2.64
CA SER A 8 18.96 -18.04 3.37
C SER A 8 17.47 -18.29 3.45
N PRO A 9 16.83 -17.85 4.53
CA PRO A 9 15.39 -17.98 4.61
C PRO A 9 14.73 -17.18 3.51
N LEU A 10 13.56 -17.58 3.09
CA LEU A 10 12.82 -16.85 2.09
C LEU A 10 12.37 -15.51 2.66
N THR A 11 12.41 -14.48 1.84
CA THR A 11 11.79 -13.21 2.21
C THR A 11 10.29 -13.38 2.06
N PHE A 12 9.53 -12.47 2.63
CA PHE A 12 8.08 -12.49 2.45
C PHE A 12 7.76 -12.40 0.96
N TYR A 13 8.48 -11.54 0.24
CA TYR A 13 8.32 -11.36 -1.19
C TYR A 13 8.40 -12.70 -1.90
N GLU A 14 9.43 -13.48 -1.59
CA GLU A 14 9.61 -14.77 -2.22
C GLU A 14 8.54 -15.76 -1.80
N ALA A 15 8.18 -15.72 -0.53
CA ALA A 15 7.23 -16.68 0.02
C ALA A 15 5.84 -16.55 -0.61
N VAL A 16 5.44 -15.35 -1.00
CA VAL A 16 4.11 -15.18 -1.59
C VAL A 16 4.10 -15.36 -3.09
N GLY A 17 5.26 -15.54 -3.72
CA GLY A 17 5.30 -15.75 -5.17
C GLY A 17 5.96 -14.66 -5.98
N GLY A 18 6.59 -13.72 -5.32
CA GLY A 18 7.41 -12.72 -6.02
C GLY A 18 6.62 -11.74 -6.87
N GLU A 19 7.26 -11.29 -7.91
CA GLU A 19 6.71 -10.23 -8.73
C GLU A 19 5.33 -10.56 -9.29
N GLU A 20 5.11 -11.78 -9.69
CA GLU A 20 3.84 -12.13 -10.28
C GLU A 20 2.69 -11.90 -9.31
N THR A 21 2.86 -12.28 -8.04
CA THR A 21 1.83 -12.11 -7.04
C THR A 21 1.55 -10.64 -6.78
N PHE A 22 2.60 -9.83 -6.63
CA PHE A 22 2.39 -8.40 -6.39
C PHE A 22 1.79 -7.72 -7.62
N THR A 23 2.14 -8.16 -8.81
CA THR A 23 1.55 -7.61 -10.02
C THR A 23 0.04 -7.90 -10.05
N ARG A 24 -0.35 -9.13 -9.76
CA ARG A 24 -1.76 -9.48 -9.77
C ARG A 24 -2.54 -8.77 -8.68
N LEU A 25 -1.95 -8.67 -7.49
CA LEU A 25 -2.58 -8.00 -6.37
C LEU A 25 -2.87 -6.54 -6.69
N VAL A 26 -1.86 -5.84 -7.15
CA VAL A 26 -1.98 -4.40 -7.34
C VAL A 26 -2.87 -4.11 -8.56
N HIS A 27 -2.78 -4.95 -9.59
CA HIS A 27 -3.63 -4.76 -10.75
C HIS A 27 -5.10 -4.91 -10.38
N ARG A 28 -5.43 -5.94 -9.60
CA ARG A 28 -6.81 -6.14 -9.19
C ARG A 28 -7.30 -5.01 -8.31
N PHE A 29 -6.43 -4.51 -7.44
CA PHE A 29 -6.78 -3.39 -6.60
C PHE A 29 -7.16 -2.17 -7.45
N TYR A 30 -6.36 -1.86 -8.48
CA TYR A 30 -6.65 -0.67 -9.28
C TYR A 30 -7.84 -0.87 -10.22
N GLU A 31 -8.21 -2.11 -10.51
CA GLU A 31 -9.46 -2.34 -11.21
C GLU A 31 -10.63 -1.89 -10.34
N GLU A 32 -10.54 -2.16 -9.04
CA GLU A 32 -11.59 -1.74 -8.12
C GLU A 32 -11.59 -0.23 -7.95
N VAL A 33 -10.41 0.38 -7.89
CA VAL A 33 -10.32 1.83 -7.75
C VAL A 33 -10.96 2.51 -8.95
N ALA A 34 -10.68 2.00 -10.15
CA ALA A 34 -11.20 2.60 -11.37
C ALA A 34 -12.72 2.57 -11.41
N ALA A 35 -13.32 1.59 -10.76
CA ALA A 35 -14.76 1.45 -10.75
C ALA A 35 -15.45 2.20 -9.61
N ASP A 36 -14.67 2.79 -8.71
CA ASP A 36 -15.21 3.45 -7.52
C ASP A 36 -15.06 4.96 -7.69
N PRO A 37 -16.14 5.70 -7.94
CA PRO A 37 -16.02 7.13 -8.19
C PRO A 37 -15.41 7.90 -7.03
N VAL A 38 -15.68 7.48 -5.81
CA VAL A 38 -15.18 8.19 -4.64
C VAL A 38 -13.67 8.04 -4.53
N LEU A 39 -13.20 6.80 -4.61
CA LEU A 39 -11.78 6.58 -4.45
C LEU A 39 -11.02 7.02 -5.69
N ARG A 40 -11.64 6.83 -6.88
CA ARG A 40 -10.99 7.25 -8.12
C ARG A 40 -10.67 8.74 -8.09
N ALA A 41 -11.51 9.51 -7.44
CA ALA A 41 -11.31 10.96 -7.39
C ALA A 41 -10.09 11.37 -6.57
N VAL A 42 -9.57 10.49 -5.74
CA VAL A 42 -8.37 10.80 -4.96
C VAL A 42 -7.15 10.82 -5.88
N TYR A 43 -7.22 10.11 -7.01
CA TYR A 43 -6.09 9.99 -7.92
C TYR A 43 -6.24 11.03 -9.04
N PRO A 44 -5.40 12.06 -9.04
CA PRO A 44 -5.60 13.17 -9.97
C PRO A 44 -5.36 12.85 -11.43
N ALA A 45 -4.52 11.88 -11.72
CA ALA A 45 -4.17 11.58 -13.09
C ALA A 45 -5.29 10.83 -13.77
N GLN A 46 -5.46 11.03 -15.06
CA GLN A 46 -6.44 10.28 -15.77
C GLN A 46 -6.04 8.85 -15.94
N ASP A 47 -4.76 8.58 -16.02
CA ASP A 47 -4.23 7.25 -16.22
C ASP A 47 -3.73 6.71 -14.90
N LEU A 48 -4.27 5.60 -14.43
CA LEU A 48 -3.84 5.00 -13.17
C LEU A 48 -2.59 4.14 -13.32
N GLY A 49 -2.07 3.96 -14.54
CA GLY A 49 -0.89 3.14 -14.76
C GLY A 49 0.30 3.50 -13.90
N PRO A 50 0.69 4.77 -13.85
CA PRO A 50 1.81 5.13 -12.99
C PRO A 50 1.57 4.85 -11.52
N ALA A 51 0.35 5.09 -11.03
CA ALA A 51 0.04 4.81 -9.63
C ALA A 51 0.12 3.32 -9.36
N GLU A 52 -0.35 2.52 -10.29
CA GLU A 52 -0.30 1.07 -10.16
C GLU A 52 1.15 0.61 -10.10
N GLU A 53 1.99 1.14 -10.97
CA GLU A 53 3.38 0.75 -10.98
C GLU A 53 4.07 1.17 -9.70
N HIS A 54 3.82 2.38 -9.22
CA HIS A 54 4.49 2.85 -8.01
C HIS A 54 4.10 2.01 -6.80
N LEU A 55 2.84 1.65 -6.67
CA LEU A 55 2.41 0.83 -5.54
C LEU A 55 3.02 -0.56 -5.64
N ARG A 56 3.05 -1.14 -6.81
CA ARG A 56 3.62 -2.46 -7.01
C ARG A 56 5.10 -2.47 -6.62
N LEU A 57 5.85 -1.51 -7.14
CA LEU A 57 7.28 -1.46 -6.86
C LEU A 57 7.56 -1.19 -5.39
N PHE A 58 6.75 -0.32 -4.76
CA PHE A 58 6.93 -0.04 -3.36
C PHE A 58 6.67 -1.28 -2.50
N LEU A 59 5.59 -1.99 -2.76
CA LEU A 59 5.28 -3.17 -1.96
C LEU A 59 6.32 -4.26 -2.17
N MET A 60 6.79 -4.44 -3.40
CA MET A 60 7.81 -5.44 -3.65
C MET A 60 9.07 -5.12 -2.84
N GLN A 61 9.48 -3.87 -2.85
CA GLN A 61 10.67 -3.49 -2.10
C GLN A 61 10.47 -3.62 -0.60
N TYR A 62 9.32 -3.18 -0.09
CA TYR A 62 9.07 -3.21 1.34
C TYR A 62 9.14 -4.64 1.87
N TRP A 63 8.69 -5.60 1.09
CA TRP A 63 8.60 -6.98 1.53
C TRP A 63 9.79 -7.83 1.13
N GLY A 64 10.88 -7.21 0.76
CA GLY A 64 12.14 -7.93 0.55
C GLY A 64 12.48 -8.25 -0.90
N GLY A 65 11.78 -7.65 -1.83
CA GLY A 65 12.09 -7.84 -3.24
C GLY A 65 13.05 -6.78 -3.76
N PRO A 66 13.03 -6.52 -5.06
CA PRO A 66 13.97 -5.57 -5.66
C PRO A 66 13.78 -4.16 -5.13
N THR A 67 14.85 -3.39 -5.10
CA THR A 67 14.81 -2.02 -4.60
C THR A 67 14.56 -1.02 -5.71
N THR A 68 13.86 -1.44 -6.75
CA THR A 68 13.58 -0.60 -7.89
C THR A 68 12.87 0.69 -7.53
N TYR A 69 11.91 0.62 -6.58
CA TYR A 69 11.20 1.82 -6.16
C TYR A 69 12.18 2.88 -5.69
N ASN A 70 13.10 2.49 -4.81
CA ASN A 70 14.04 3.44 -4.24
C ASN A 70 14.96 3.99 -5.31
N GLU A 71 15.35 3.17 -6.27
CA GLU A 71 16.23 3.62 -7.34
C GLU A 71 15.54 4.64 -8.23
N LEU A 72 14.25 4.49 -8.46
CA LEU A 72 13.54 5.40 -9.34
C LEU A 72 12.99 6.63 -8.61
N ARG A 73 12.56 6.50 -7.39
CA ARG A 73 11.83 7.55 -6.71
C ARG A 73 12.45 8.01 -5.40
N GLY A 74 13.48 7.35 -4.93
CA GLY A 74 14.10 7.68 -3.66
C GLY A 74 13.29 7.16 -2.49
N HIS A 75 13.51 7.71 -1.33
CA HIS A 75 12.84 7.27 -0.12
C HIS A 75 11.32 7.38 -0.28
N PRO A 76 10.55 6.41 0.17
CA PRO A 76 9.10 6.43 -0.03
C PRO A 76 8.40 7.65 0.55
N ARG A 77 8.70 8.03 1.79
CA ARG A 77 8.08 9.20 2.40
C ARG A 77 6.58 9.23 2.16
N LEU A 78 5.90 8.16 2.52
CA LEU A 78 4.51 8.00 2.14
C LEU A 78 3.60 9.12 2.62
N ARG A 79 3.75 9.54 3.85
CA ARG A 79 2.86 10.58 4.36
C ARG A 79 3.07 11.89 3.64
N MET A 80 4.32 12.24 3.36
CA MET A 80 4.60 13.45 2.69
C MET A 80 4.06 13.41 1.27
N ARG A 81 4.17 12.26 0.58
CA ARG A 81 3.69 12.17 -0.78
C ARG A 81 2.18 12.24 -0.88
N HIS A 82 1.47 11.97 0.22
CA HIS A 82 0.03 11.98 0.21
C HIS A 82 -0.58 13.24 0.85
N VAL A 83 0.25 14.15 1.32
CA VAL A 83 -0.26 15.27 2.10
C VAL A 83 -1.21 16.15 1.29
N ARG A 84 -1.07 16.20 -0.01
CA ARG A 84 -1.93 17.03 -0.82
C ARG A 84 -3.27 16.40 -1.16
N PHE A 85 -3.47 15.13 -0.87
CA PHE A 85 -4.68 14.46 -1.23
C PHE A 85 -5.63 14.41 -0.04
N HIS A 86 -6.92 14.46 -0.33
CA HIS A 86 -7.92 14.40 0.73
C HIS A 86 -8.13 12.93 1.09
N ILE A 87 -7.56 12.49 2.19
CA ILE A 87 -7.67 11.12 2.64
C ILE A 87 -8.29 11.10 4.02
N GLY A 88 -9.59 10.90 4.07
CA GLY A 88 -10.29 10.80 5.34
C GLY A 88 -10.64 9.37 5.61
N GLU A 89 -11.51 9.16 6.58
CA GLU A 89 -11.89 7.81 6.96
C GLU A 89 -12.65 7.08 5.87
N THR A 90 -13.48 7.80 5.12
CA THR A 90 -14.22 7.18 4.03
C THR A 90 -13.29 6.66 2.96
N GLU A 91 -12.31 7.46 2.57
CA GLU A 91 -11.35 7.06 1.55
C GLU A 91 -10.52 5.88 2.04
N ARG A 92 -10.11 5.93 3.31
CA ARG A 92 -9.35 4.83 3.90
C ARG A 92 -10.16 3.55 3.88
N ASP A 93 -11.43 3.62 4.27
CA ASP A 93 -12.26 2.42 4.35
C ASP A 93 -12.50 1.82 2.97
N LEU A 94 -12.71 2.67 1.97
CA LEU A 94 -12.88 2.17 0.61
C LEU A 94 -11.59 1.54 0.09
N TRP A 95 -10.46 2.16 0.38
CA TRP A 95 -9.17 1.63 -0.02
C TRP A 95 -8.98 0.23 0.55
N LEU A 96 -9.32 0.07 1.84
CA LEU A 96 -9.16 -1.23 2.49
C LEU A 96 -10.14 -2.25 1.95
N THR A 97 -11.37 -1.84 1.63
CA THR A 97 -12.34 -2.74 1.04
C THR A 97 -11.83 -3.28 -0.29
N HIS A 98 -11.30 -2.41 -1.12
CA HIS A 98 -10.82 -2.83 -2.42
C HIS A 98 -9.53 -3.63 -2.32
N MET A 99 -8.68 -3.28 -1.36
CA MET A 99 -7.45 -4.03 -1.15
C MET A 99 -7.78 -5.43 -0.62
N ARG A 100 -8.83 -5.55 0.22
CA ARG A 100 -9.24 -6.86 0.72
C ARG A 100 -9.70 -7.74 -0.45
N THR A 101 -10.48 -7.16 -1.35
CA THR A 101 -10.93 -7.87 -2.54
C THR A 101 -9.74 -8.35 -3.36
N ALA A 102 -8.77 -7.48 -3.55
CA ALA A 102 -7.60 -7.82 -4.34
C ALA A 102 -6.77 -8.90 -3.67
N LEU A 103 -6.60 -8.80 -2.36
CA LEU A 103 -5.80 -9.77 -1.64
C LEU A 103 -6.47 -11.14 -1.67
N ASP A 104 -7.79 -11.19 -1.56
CA ASP A 104 -8.50 -12.44 -1.65
C ASP A 104 -8.30 -13.08 -3.00
N SER A 105 -8.18 -12.29 -4.05
CA SER A 105 -8.07 -12.82 -5.40
C SER A 105 -6.75 -13.51 -5.67
N VAL A 106 -5.71 -13.23 -4.90
CA VAL A 106 -4.42 -13.88 -5.11
C VAL A 106 -4.25 -15.12 -4.24
N GLU A 107 -5.23 -15.38 -3.36
CA GLU A 107 -5.29 -16.64 -2.62
C GLU A 107 -4.02 -17.06 -1.90
N LEU A 108 -3.51 -16.17 -1.07
CA LEU A 108 -2.31 -16.47 -0.32
C LEU A 108 -2.58 -17.46 0.79
N ASP A 109 -1.53 -18.15 1.23
CA ASP A 109 -1.60 -18.93 2.42
C ASP A 109 -2.12 -18.05 3.56
N PRO A 110 -3.01 -18.55 4.41
CA PRO A 110 -3.65 -17.69 5.43
C PRO A 110 -2.69 -16.91 6.32
N ALA A 111 -1.57 -17.50 6.68
CA ALA A 111 -0.61 -16.80 7.53
C ALA A 111 0.03 -15.64 6.78
N LEU A 112 0.31 -15.82 5.49
CA LEU A 112 0.91 -14.77 4.68
C LEU A 112 -0.11 -13.69 4.39
N ASP A 113 -1.36 -14.09 4.15
CA ASP A 113 -2.44 -13.13 3.92
C ASP A 113 -2.59 -12.25 5.15
N ALA A 114 -2.61 -12.82 6.33
CA ALA A 114 -2.80 -12.04 7.57
C ALA A 114 -1.66 -11.06 7.78
N GLN A 115 -0.45 -11.48 7.48
CA GLN A 115 0.71 -10.64 7.67
C GLN A 115 0.67 -9.43 6.74
N LEU A 116 0.35 -9.66 5.48
CA LEU A 116 0.26 -8.57 4.53
C LEU A 116 -0.90 -7.65 4.86
N TRP A 117 -2.05 -8.23 5.23
CA TRP A 117 -3.22 -7.44 5.55
C TRP A 117 -2.97 -6.54 6.76
N ASP A 118 -2.31 -7.06 7.78
CA ASP A 118 -2.03 -6.24 8.97
C ASP A 118 -1.18 -5.03 8.60
N TYR A 119 -0.20 -5.22 7.71
CA TYR A 119 0.62 -4.10 7.27
C TYR A 119 -0.22 -3.10 6.48
N LEU A 120 -1.07 -3.59 5.57
CA LEU A 120 -1.86 -2.69 4.73
C LEU A 120 -2.84 -1.88 5.56
N VAL A 121 -3.42 -2.48 6.59
CA VAL A 121 -4.33 -1.76 7.48
C VAL A 121 -3.58 -0.65 8.22
N MET A 122 -2.42 -0.99 8.76
CA MET A 122 -1.63 0.00 9.48
C MET A 122 -1.22 1.15 8.56
N ALA A 123 -0.80 0.82 7.34
CA ALA A 123 -0.36 1.84 6.41
C ALA A 123 -1.51 2.75 6.01
N ALA A 124 -2.68 2.17 5.76
CA ALA A 124 -3.84 2.97 5.37
C ALA A 124 -4.24 3.93 6.48
N HIS A 125 -4.22 3.46 7.72
CA HIS A 125 -4.56 4.34 8.82
C HIS A 125 -3.55 5.47 8.95
N SER A 126 -2.29 5.20 8.69
CA SER A 126 -1.27 6.22 8.84
C SER A 126 -1.34 7.32 7.78
N LEU A 127 -2.05 7.07 6.69
CA LEU A 127 -2.14 8.06 5.62
C LEU A 127 -3.39 8.93 5.70
N VAL A 128 -4.28 8.68 6.67
CA VAL A 128 -5.44 9.53 6.85
C VAL A 128 -4.95 10.93 7.26
N ASN A 129 -5.36 11.93 6.54
CA ASN A 129 -4.90 13.29 6.81
C ASN A 129 -6.03 14.29 6.94
N VAL A 130 -7.28 13.81 7.01
CA VAL A 130 -8.42 14.68 7.23
C VAL A 130 -9.07 14.22 8.51
N VAL A 131 -9.13 15.12 9.52
CA VAL A 131 -9.72 14.73 10.79
C VAL A 131 -11.17 15.10 10.80
N PRO A 132 -11.96 14.43 11.61
CA PRO A 132 -13.38 14.72 11.69
C PRO A 132 -13.58 16.14 12.17
N GLU A 133 -14.65 16.76 11.71
CA GLU A 133 -14.88 18.07 12.05
C GLU A 133 -15.02 18.35 13.46
N ASN A 134 -15.61 17.48 14.23
CA ASN A 134 -15.79 17.75 15.63
C ASN A 134 -14.50 17.52 16.40
N THR A 135 -13.43 17.20 15.79
CA THR A 135 -12.19 17.02 16.49
C THR A 135 -11.53 18.35 16.67
N PRO A 136 -11.09 18.63 17.82
CA PRO A 136 -10.48 19.87 18.08
C PRO A 136 -9.26 19.86 17.33
N GLY A 137 -9.07 20.37 16.66
CA GLY A 137 -8.10 20.36 16.04
C GLY A 137 -6.91 20.84 15.87
N PRO A 138 -6.74 21.58 15.80
CA PRO A 138 -5.67 22.19 15.46
C PRO A 138 -4.53 21.58 15.63
N SER A 139 -4.36 21.50 16.48
CA SER A 139 -3.22 21.14 16.75
C SER A 139 -2.83 20.15 15.94
N GLY A 140 -3.40 19.52 15.91
CA GLY A 140 -2.96 18.47 15.34
C GLY A 140 -2.27 18.62 14.20
N ARG A 141 -2.51 19.29 13.73
CA ARG A 141 -2.07 19.38 12.66
C ARG A 141 -0.87 19.14 12.47
N GLY A 142 -0.53 19.50 12.85
CA GLY A 142 0.59 19.43 12.52
C GLY A 142 1.22 18.33 12.49
N ASP A 143 1.17 17.96 12.97
CA ASP A 143 1.89 17.04 13.04
C ASP A 143 1.60 15.99 12.48
N LEU A 144 0.80 15.96 12.37
CA LEU A 144 0.44 15.00 11.84
C LEU A 144 1.34 14.48 11.09
N GLY A 145 1.85 14.65 10.95
CA GLY A 145 2.49 14.07 10.26
C GLY A 145 3.33 14.01 9.81
N ILE A 146 3.15 13.99 10.04
CA ILE A 146 3.72 14.15 9.34
C ILE A 146 5.00 14.09 9.27
N THR A 147 5.45 13.88 9.79
CA THR A 147 6.62 13.86 9.77
C THR A 147 7.09 12.98 9.04
N PRO A 148 7.51 13.00 8.41
CA PRO A 148 7.95 12.28 7.54
C PRO A 148 8.82 11.47 7.67
N THR A 149 9.14 11.18 7.57
CA THR A 149 9.94 10.35 7.65
C THR A 149 10.47 10.05 7.10
#